data_088cd23bab6b5dd4d26ee74e085220bb
#
_entry.id   088cd23bab6b5dd4d26ee74e085220bb
#
_cell.length_a   1.000
_cell.length_b   1.000
_cell.length_c   1.000
_cell.angle_alpha   90.00
_cell.angle_beta   90.00
_cell.angle_gamma   90.00
#
_symmetry.space_group_name_H-M   'P 1'
#
loop_
_entity.id
_entity.type
_entity.pdbx_description
1 polymer ?
#
loop_
_entity_poly.entity_id
_entity_poly.type
_entity_poly.pdbx_seq_one_letter_code
_entity_poly.pdbx_strand_id
1 'polypeptide(L)'
;VTSDRLPGLDGLRALAVGAVLVFHLRATWLPGGFLGVDVFFVISGFLITTLLLRERARTGRLDLPRFWRRRARRLVPALVLVVVTSTVLARFLEPDLLVGIGRQTLGALTFTTNWLEISAGTDYFHATSPQLFMTFWSLAVEEQFYLLWPFAVVAIVTLIHRRRRRPLIPVAIGVASAAAMAILVDPSSVTRAYYGTDTHLIGLMIGAALAFAWAAPHRAWTRTGAWQHLRRPLTAWALVVLLAVFVTARDDLVLTFRLGIPLASLATAVLVLALISAPTRLRDLAETVPLRWIGERSYGIYLWHWPVVLLVGAAWPIAPGGAAYVISRLLCVALTLVLAGASYRWVEQPVRRLGFRACILTARHRLEGLTPRALRLVTATGVVATFAYAAVLASAPTTTATQAELTANTSSAPDTTSEPTSATGEVNVQEVATTTTSPAIPRTPPGPAELATVFAMPSGDEIDAYGDSMLVGSLPAMRYYFPGIRQDGKSNRHWSDGLAAVTKRGDLNRRAVVLAFGTNAGVDRPAIEQILADLGPRRMVVLVTEHGGFSRVESDNATLREIAATHPNVALADWDAALQGTTGQLQSDGIHPSRIGQHLFAKTIRTALAELTTRHTGVTPTLPELPIP
;
A
#
# COMPACT_ATOMS: atom_id res chain seq x y z
N VAL A 1 12.47 -13.06 41.37
CA VAL A 1 12.28 -12.06 40.33
C VAL A 1 11.06 -12.48 39.54
N THR A 2 9.86 -12.01 39.92
CA THR A 2 8.64 -12.27 39.16
C THR A 2 8.78 -11.53 37.81
N SER A 3 8.82 -12.29 36.75
CA SER A 3 8.88 -11.79 35.36
C SER A 3 7.73 -10.80 35.13
N ASP A 4 8.06 -9.54 34.78
CA ASP A 4 7.07 -8.51 34.37
C ASP A 4 6.36 -8.86 33.04
N ARG A 5 6.68 -10.03 32.47
CA ARG A 5 6.17 -10.53 31.21
C ARG A 5 4.72 -11.02 31.36
N LEU A 6 3.86 -10.56 30.47
CA LEU A 6 2.48 -11.05 30.35
C LEU A 6 2.44 -12.20 29.35
N PRO A 7 2.00 -13.39 29.78
CA PRO A 7 2.07 -14.58 28.94
C PRO A 7 1.10 -14.50 27.73
N GLY A 8 1.50 -15.12 26.61
CA GLY A 8 0.70 -15.23 25.38
C GLY A 8 0.72 -14.02 24.45
N LEU A 9 1.15 -12.83 24.94
CA LEU A 9 1.14 -11.63 24.11
C LEU A 9 2.17 -11.66 22.99
N ASP A 10 3.31 -12.34 23.17
CA ASP A 10 4.30 -12.49 22.10
C ASP A 10 3.76 -13.38 20.97
N GLY A 11 2.96 -14.42 21.28
CA GLY A 11 2.28 -15.21 20.24
C GLY A 11 1.27 -14.41 19.46
N LEU A 12 0.51 -13.52 20.12
CA LEU A 12 -0.43 -12.63 19.43
C LEU A 12 0.31 -11.60 18.54
N ARG A 13 1.46 -11.09 18.99
CA ARG A 13 2.34 -10.24 18.17
C ARG A 13 2.91 -10.99 16.97
N ALA A 14 3.22 -12.29 17.13
CA ALA A 14 3.68 -13.14 16.03
C ALA A 14 2.58 -13.31 14.97
N LEU A 15 1.32 -13.53 15.39
CA LEU A 15 0.17 -13.58 14.47
C LEU A 15 0.01 -12.25 13.72
N ALA A 16 0.09 -11.14 14.45
CA ALA A 16 -0.07 -9.80 13.87
C ALA A 16 0.99 -9.48 12.81
N VAL A 17 2.29 -9.69 13.13
CA VAL A 17 3.35 -9.42 12.15
C VAL A 17 3.32 -10.41 10.99
N GLY A 18 2.89 -11.66 11.24
CA GLY A 18 2.69 -12.65 10.18
C GLY A 18 1.62 -12.22 9.18
N ALA A 19 0.48 -11.71 9.68
CA ALA A 19 -0.60 -11.21 8.82
C ALA A 19 -0.14 -10.01 7.97
N VAL A 20 0.55 -9.04 8.59
CA VAL A 20 1.13 -7.87 7.87
C VAL A 20 2.14 -8.32 6.81
N LEU A 21 3.00 -9.26 7.15
CA LEU A 21 4.02 -9.78 6.23
C LEU A 21 3.36 -10.45 5.02
N VAL A 22 2.37 -11.32 5.22
CA VAL A 22 1.65 -12.00 4.13
C VAL A 22 0.96 -11.00 3.22
N PHE A 23 0.30 -9.98 3.76
CA PHE A 23 -0.31 -8.89 2.99
C PHE A 23 0.71 -8.19 2.09
N HIS A 24 1.86 -7.79 2.62
CA HIS A 24 2.88 -7.08 1.84
C HIS A 24 3.66 -7.98 0.87
N LEU A 25 3.65 -9.30 1.07
CA LEU A 25 4.18 -10.23 0.06
C LEU A 25 3.28 -10.31 -1.18
N ARG A 26 1.97 -10.38 -0.96
CA ARG A 26 0.92 -10.30 -1.97
C ARG A 26 -0.43 -10.04 -1.28
N ALA A 27 -1.03 -8.88 -1.56
CA ALA A 27 -2.29 -8.47 -0.91
C ALA A 27 -3.43 -9.50 -1.12
N THR A 28 -3.48 -10.17 -2.27
CA THR A 28 -4.51 -11.19 -2.57
C THR A 28 -4.40 -12.47 -1.72
N TRP A 29 -3.25 -12.75 -1.08
CA TRP A 29 -3.11 -13.94 -0.22
C TRP A 29 -3.80 -13.77 1.14
N LEU A 30 -3.81 -12.55 1.67
CA LEU A 30 -4.49 -12.20 2.91
C LEU A 30 -4.94 -10.74 2.87
N PRO A 31 -6.05 -10.43 2.17
CA PRO A 31 -6.42 -9.06 1.85
C PRO A 31 -6.54 -8.13 3.07
N GLY A 32 -7.05 -8.63 4.18
CA GLY A 32 -7.16 -7.89 5.45
C GLY A 32 -5.93 -8.00 6.35
N GLY A 33 -4.82 -8.58 5.87
CA GLY A 33 -3.61 -8.77 6.68
C GLY A 33 -2.99 -7.49 7.22
N PHE A 34 -3.20 -6.35 6.55
CA PHE A 34 -2.77 -5.03 7.00
C PHE A 34 -3.38 -4.63 8.37
N LEU A 35 -4.56 -5.16 8.72
CA LEU A 35 -5.19 -4.99 10.04
C LEU A 35 -4.44 -5.68 11.19
N GLY A 36 -3.36 -6.42 10.90
CA GLY A 36 -2.39 -6.83 11.90
C GLY A 36 -1.77 -5.65 12.65
N VAL A 37 -1.71 -4.46 12.06
CA VAL A 37 -1.30 -3.22 12.72
C VAL A 37 -2.26 -2.87 13.89
N ASP A 38 -3.56 -3.05 13.70
CA ASP A 38 -4.57 -2.79 14.73
C ASP A 38 -4.43 -3.74 15.92
N VAL A 39 -4.04 -5.00 15.64
CA VAL A 39 -3.68 -5.95 16.70
C VAL A 39 -2.49 -5.42 17.52
N PHE A 40 -1.45 -4.88 16.87
CA PHE A 40 -0.33 -4.25 17.56
C PHE A 40 -0.77 -3.04 18.39
N PHE A 41 -1.64 -2.19 17.86
CA PHE A 41 -2.13 -1.00 18.56
C PHE A 41 -2.84 -1.38 19.87
N VAL A 42 -3.72 -2.38 19.86
CA VAL A 42 -4.38 -2.86 21.09
C VAL A 42 -3.37 -3.39 22.10
N ILE A 43 -2.42 -4.22 21.65
CA ILE A 43 -1.38 -4.77 22.54
C ILE A 43 -0.53 -3.64 23.12
N SER A 44 -0.15 -2.65 22.32
CA SER A 44 0.66 -1.50 22.73
C SER A 44 -0.05 -0.61 23.71
N GLY A 45 -1.30 -0.24 23.43
CA GLY A 45 -2.15 0.52 24.35
C GLY A 45 -2.29 -0.17 25.70
N PHE A 46 -2.53 -1.49 25.68
CA PHE A 46 -2.64 -2.30 26.91
C PHE A 46 -1.31 -2.38 27.68
N LEU A 47 -0.21 -2.72 27.03
CA LEU A 47 1.09 -2.89 27.67
C LEU A 47 1.61 -1.59 28.28
N ILE A 48 1.57 -0.48 27.52
CA ILE A 48 2.07 0.81 27.99
C ILE A 48 1.27 1.32 29.17
N THR A 49 -0.05 1.29 29.07
CA THR A 49 -0.92 1.72 30.16
C THR A 49 -0.72 0.85 31.41
N THR A 50 -0.61 -0.47 31.23
CA THR A 50 -0.34 -1.39 32.35
C THR A 50 1.00 -1.10 33.03
N LEU A 51 2.07 -0.81 32.24
CA LEU A 51 3.39 -0.47 32.80
C LEU A 51 3.34 0.84 33.60
N LEU A 52 2.69 1.87 33.07
CA LEU A 52 2.53 3.16 33.76
C LEU A 52 1.72 3.01 35.07
N LEU A 53 0.61 2.27 35.03
CA LEU A 53 -0.21 2.02 36.21
C LEU A 53 0.54 1.21 37.28
N ARG A 54 1.32 0.20 36.90
CA ARG A 54 2.18 -0.59 37.81
C ARG A 54 3.28 0.28 38.42
N GLU A 55 3.97 1.12 37.62
CA GLU A 55 5.01 2.01 38.12
C GLU A 55 4.43 2.98 39.16
N ARG A 56 3.30 3.64 38.85
CA ARG A 56 2.62 4.52 39.80
C ARG A 56 2.15 3.80 41.07
N ALA A 57 1.63 2.57 40.93
CA ALA A 57 1.20 1.79 42.11
C ALA A 57 2.37 1.39 43.03
N ARG A 58 3.57 1.19 42.48
CA ARG A 58 4.76 0.78 43.23
C ARG A 58 5.54 1.95 43.83
N THR A 59 5.59 3.08 43.14
CA THR A 59 6.48 4.22 43.47
C THR A 59 5.74 5.49 43.86
N GLY A 60 4.41 5.53 43.71
CA GLY A 60 3.58 6.74 43.92
C GLY A 60 3.72 7.78 42.81
N ARG A 61 4.66 7.68 41.92
CA ARG A 61 4.96 8.64 40.83
C ARG A 61 5.30 7.93 39.53
N LEU A 62 5.36 8.69 38.42
CA LEU A 62 5.83 8.22 37.11
C LEU A 62 7.14 8.92 36.77
N ASP A 63 8.16 8.16 36.45
CA ASP A 63 9.46 8.65 35.96
C ASP A 63 9.41 8.70 34.42
N LEU A 64 8.86 9.77 33.86
CA LEU A 64 8.69 9.95 32.43
C LEU A 64 10.03 9.95 31.66
N PRO A 65 11.09 10.66 32.11
CA PRO A 65 12.38 10.59 31.45
C PRO A 65 12.96 9.18 31.38
N ARG A 66 12.79 8.40 32.44
CA ARG A 66 13.23 7.00 32.47
C ARG A 66 12.36 6.14 31.54
N PHE A 67 11.06 6.40 31.47
CA PHE A 67 10.15 5.71 30.56
C PHE A 67 10.57 5.92 29.10
N TRP A 68 10.75 7.19 28.65
CA TRP A 68 11.14 7.48 27.26
C TRP A 68 12.53 6.99 26.92
N ARG A 69 13.51 7.08 27.84
CA ARG A 69 14.84 6.50 27.64
C ARG A 69 14.78 4.97 27.41
N ARG A 70 13.92 4.25 28.12
CA ARG A 70 13.73 2.79 27.90
C ARG A 70 13.13 2.52 26.51
N ARG A 71 12.22 3.36 26.05
CA ARG A 71 11.63 3.24 24.71
C ARG A 71 12.66 3.55 23.62
N ALA A 72 13.35 4.67 23.71
CA ALA A 72 14.41 5.03 22.77
C ALA A 72 15.47 3.91 22.63
N ARG A 73 15.92 3.32 23.74
CA ARG A 73 16.86 2.18 23.73
C ARG A 73 16.31 0.94 23.01
N ARG A 74 15.02 0.79 22.96
CA ARG A 74 14.35 -0.33 22.30
C ARG A 74 14.16 -0.10 20.80
N LEU A 75 13.86 1.11 20.37
CA LEU A 75 13.34 1.40 19.04
C LEU A 75 14.39 2.03 18.12
N VAL A 76 15.08 3.06 18.61
CA VAL A 76 16.01 3.86 17.79
C VAL A 76 17.14 3.04 17.15
N PRO A 77 17.81 2.08 17.85
CA PRO A 77 18.94 1.38 17.23
C PRO A 77 18.57 0.56 15.99
N ALA A 78 17.45 -0.17 16.03
CA ALA A 78 17.00 -0.95 14.88
C ALA A 78 16.46 -0.03 13.77
N LEU A 79 15.72 1.02 14.12
CA LEU A 79 15.21 2.00 13.16
C LEU A 79 16.34 2.63 12.34
N VAL A 80 17.37 3.16 13.00
CA VAL A 80 18.53 3.77 12.33
C VAL A 80 19.25 2.75 11.45
N LEU A 81 19.45 1.53 11.94
CA LEU A 81 20.08 0.45 11.16
C LEU A 81 19.29 0.18 9.87
N VAL A 82 17.97 0.00 9.97
CA VAL A 82 17.12 -0.28 8.81
C VAL A 82 17.14 0.89 7.83
N VAL A 83 16.95 2.12 8.31
CA VAL A 83 16.93 3.32 7.46
C VAL A 83 18.24 3.45 6.70
N VAL A 84 19.38 3.39 7.37
CA VAL A 84 20.69 3.55 6.72
C VAL A 84 20.96 2.42 5.74
N THR A 85 20.77 1.17 6.17
CA THR A 85 21.09 0.00 5.33
C THR A 85 20.20 -0.05 4.09
N SER A 86 18.89 0.16 4.25
CA SER A 86 17.95 0.09 3.13
C SER A 86 18.16 1.22 2.11
N THR A 87 18.44 2.45 2.59
CA THR A 87 18.78 3.58 1.71
C THR A 87 20.04 3.31 0.90
N VAL A 88 21.09 2.78 1.55
CA VAL A 88 22.33 2.46 0.84
C VAL A 88 22.13 1.35 -0.19
N LEU A 89 21.41 0.28 0.17
CA LEU A 89 21.13 -0.82 -0.76
C LEU A 89 20.27 -0.36 -1.94
N ALA A 90 19.26 0.47 -1.71
CA ALA A 90 18.42 1.01 -2.77
C ALA A 90 19.23 1.83 -3.78
N ARG A 91 20.27 2.57 -3.36
CA ARG A 91 21.14 3.34 -4.26
C ARG A 91 21.81 2.48 -5.33
N PHE A 92 22.11 1.22 -5.00
CA PHE A 92 22.79 0.29 -5.91
C PHE A 92 21.85 -0.64 -6.67
N LEU A 93 20.67 -0.93 -6.11
CA LEU A 93 19.71 -1.87 -6.69
C LEU A 93 18.65 -1.18 -7.53
N GLU A 94 18.05 -0.10 -7.00
CA GLU A 94 16.94 0.61 -7.65
C GLU A 94 16.87 2.06 -7.14
N PRO A 95 17.49 3.01 -7.86
CA PRO A 95 17.50 4.43 -7.46
C PRO A 95 16.11 5.07 -7.33
N ASP A 96 15.10 4.58 -8.05
CA ASP A 96 13.73 5.10 -7.98
C ASP A 96 13.12 4.96 -6.58
N LEU A 97 13.56 3.96 -5.80
CA LEU A 97 13.16 3.80 -4.39
C LEU A 97 13.66 4.95 -3.49
N LEU A 98 14.58 5.78 -4.00
CA LEU A 98 15.09 6.94 -3.26
C LEU A 98 14.30 8.23 -3.51
N VAL A 99 13.27 8.21 -4.35
CA VAL A 99 12.41 9.39 -4.55
C VAL A 99 11.77 9.78 -3.22
N GLY A 100 11.96 11.04 -2.83
CA GLY A 100 11.50 11.55 -1.54
C GLY A 100 12.19 10.98 -0.30
N ILE A 101 13.35 10.30 -0.44
CA ILE A 101 14.04 9.61 0.67
C ILE A 101 14.42 10.55 1.81
N GLY A 102 14.71 11.82 1.55
CA GLY A 102 14.98 12.82 2.58
C GLY A 102 13.78 13.01 3.50
N ARG A 103 12.57 13.18 2.93
CA ARG A 103 11.30 13.28 3.67
C ARG A 103 11.00 12.00 4.43
N GLN A 104 11.14 10.84 3.79
CA GLN A 104 10.91 9.54 4.41
C GLN A 104 11.86 9.31 5.59
N THR A 105 13.16 9.61 5.43
CA THR A 105 14.17 9.50 6.50
C THR A 105 13.86 10.45 7.67
N LEU A 106 13.53 11.71 7.37
CA LEU A 106 13.13 12.67 8.40
C LEU A 106 11.90 12.16 9.16
N GLY A 107 10.85 11.75 8.45
CA GLY A 107 9.63 11.21 9.04
C GLY A 107 9.88 9.99 9.92
N ALA A 108 10.73 9.06 9.46
CA ALA A 108 11.12 7.88 10.22
C ALA A 108 11.85 8.23 11.52
N LEU A 109 12.84 9.12 11.47
CA LEU A 109 13.66 9.49 12.62
C LEU A 109 12.94 10.38 13.63
N THR A 110 11.98 11.18 13.17
CA THR A 110 11.16 12.07 14.02
C THR A 110 9.80 11.49 14.39
N PHE A 111 9.48 10.29 13.91
CA PHE A 111 8.17 9.64 14.09
C PHE A 111 7.00 10.50 13.60
N THR A 112 7.18 11.15 12.44
CA THR A 112 6.19 12.01 11.78
C THR A 112 5.83 11.54 10.38
N THR A 113 6.25 10.32 9.99
CA THR A 113 6.02 9.76 8.66
C THR A 113 4.56 9.90 8.22
N ASN A 114 3.61 9.56 9.10
CA ASN A 114 2.19 9.62 8.80
C ASN A 114 1.72 11.03 8.37
N TRP A 115 2.13 12.08 9.08
CA TRP A 115 1.74 13.46 8.76
C TRP A 115 2.46 14.01 7.54
N LEU A 116 3.74 13.65 7.35
CA LEU A 116 4.51 14.06 6.17
C LEU A 116 3.96 13.41 4.90
N GLU A 117 3.53 12.16 4.96
CA GLU A 117 2.94 11.48 3.81
C GLU A 117 1.51 11.99 3.51
N ILE A 118 0.70 12.28 4.54
CA ILE A 118 -0.60 12.95 4.35
C ILE A 118 -0.39 14.31 3.66
N SER A 119 0.57 15.12 4.13
CA SER A 119 0.82 16.45 3.56
C SER A 119 1.37 16.38 2.13
N ALA A 120 2.00 15.29 1.76
CA ALA A 120 2.52 15.06 0.42
C ALA A 120 1.46 14.48 -0.54
N GLY A 121 0.26 14.16 -0.06
CA GLY A 121 -0.80 13.55 -0.87
C GLY A 121 -0.47 12.14 -1.37
N THR A 122 0.40 11.41 -0.66
CA THR A 122 0.74 10.04 -1.05
C THR A 122 -0.40 9.08 -0.75
N ASP A 123 -0.62 8.10 -1.63
CA ASP A 123 -1.55 7.01 -1.39
C ASP A 123 -0.80 5.77 -0.86
N TYR A 124 -1.26 5.21 0.26
CA TYR A 124 -0.65 4.03 0.85
C TYR A 124 -0.91 2.75 0.07
N PHE A 125 -2.15 2.58 -0.38
CA PHE A 125 -2.59 1.33 -1.01
C PHE A 125 -2.37 1.33 -2.52
N HIS A 126 -2.33 2.53 -3.15
CA HIS A 126 -2.29 2.69 -4.61
C HIS A 126 -1.07 3.50 -5.07
N ALA A 127 0.01 3.50 -4.27
CA ALA A 127 1.22 4.24 -4.62
C ALA A 127 1.86 3.68 -5.90
N THR A 128 1.95 4.49 -6.93
CA THR A 128 2.65 4.19 -8.19
C THR A 128 4.16 4.23 -8.05
N SER A 129 4.69 4.76 -6.95
CA SER A 129 6.10 4.70 -6.59
C SER A 129 6.24 4.21 -5.15
N PRO A 130 6.60 2.94 -4.93
CA PRO A 130 6.71 2.36 -3.61
C PRO A 130 7.83 3.02 -2.81
N GLN A 131 7.48 3.48 -1.61
CA GLN A 131 8.41 4.19 -0.72
C GLN A 131 9.04 3.21 0.28
N LEU A 132 10.37 3.29 0.47
CA LEU A 132 11.12 2.39 1.35
C LEU A 132 10.58 2.33 2.79
N PHE A 133 10.10 3.46 3.33
CA PHE A 133 9.68 3.56 4.73
C PHE A 133 8.19 3.85 4.87
N MET A 134 7.41 3.52 3.85
CA MET A 134 5.96 3.73 3.84
C MET A 134 5.28 3.14 5.07
N THR A 135 5.62 1.90 5.46
CA THR A 135 5.01 1.21 6.61
C THR A 135 5.30 1.87 7.97
N PHE A 136 6.23 2.82 8.04
CA PHE A 136 6.60 3.48 9.29
C PHE A 136 5.57 4.51 9.79
N TRP A 137 4.50 4.77 9.01
CA TRP A 137 3.39 5.59 9.46
C TRP A 137 2.76 5.08 10.75
N SER A 138 2.56 3.76 10.88
CA SER A 138 1.95 3.16 12.06
C SER A 138 2.86 3.25 13.29
N LEU A 139 4.19 3.14 13.08
CA LEU A 139 5.17 3.38 14.11
C LEU A 139 5.14 4.84 14.59
N ALA A 140 4.93 5.79 13.67
CA ALA A 140 4.76 7.21 14.02
C ALA A 140 3.54 7.42 14.91
N VAL A 141 2.37 6.86 14.58
CA VAL A 141 1.16 6.91 15.41
C VAL A 141 1.42 6.33 16.81
N GLU A 142 2.10 5.17 16.88
CA GLU A 142 2.42 4.49 18.14
C GLU A 142 3.38 5.33 19.02
N GLU A 143 4.41 5.94 18.44
CA GLU A 143 5.38 6.75 19.20
C GLU A 143 4.80 8.10 19.64
N GLN A 144 3.94 8.72 18.83
CA GLN A 144 3.15 9.90 19.24
C GLN A 144 2.26 9.57 20.43
N PHE A 145 1.60 8.41 20.42
CA PHE A 145 0.88 7.92 21.58
C PHE A 145 1.82 7.71 22.78
N TYR A 146 3.00 7.13 22.64
CA TYR A 146 3.95 6.94 23.73
C TYR A 146 4.51 8.25 24.29
N LEU A 147 4.54 9.29 23.48
CA LEU A 147 4.93 10.63 23.93
C LEU A 147 3.86 11.28 24.78
N LEU A 148 2.60 11.24 24.35
CA LEU A 148 1.49 11.99 24.96
C LEU A 148 0.74 11.21 26.04
N TRP A 149 0.58 9.89 25.86
CA TRP A 149 -0.24 9.06 26.74
C TRP A 149 0.18 9.02 28.21
N PRO A 150 1.48 9.05 28.58
CA PRO A 150 1.88 9.11 29.98
C PRO A 150 1.31 10.32 30.73
N PHE A 151 1.22 11.48 30.08
CA PHE A 151 0.59 12.67 30.65
C PHE A 151 -0.92 12.47 30.84
N ALA A 152 -1.59 11.88 29.83
CA ALA A 152 -3.00 11.55 29.93
C ALA A 152 -3.28 10.56 31.09
N VAL A 153 -2.42 9.54 31.27
CA VAL A 153 -2.53 8.60 32.39
C VAL A 153 -2.38 9.33 33.73
N VAL A 154 -1.41 10.24 33.86
CA VAL A 154 -1.27 11.07 35.07
C VAL A 154 -2.56 11.85 35.31
N ALA A 155 -3.08 12.57 34.33
CA ALA A 155 -4.31 13.36 34.45
C ALA A 155 -5.51 12.48 34.83
N ILE A 156 -5.73 11.36 34.14
CA ILE A 156 -6.82 10.42 34.42
C ILE A 156 -6.75 9.91 35.87
N VAL A 157 -5.56 9.53 36.34
CA VAL A 157 -5.41 8.93 37.68
C VAL A 157 -5.53 9.98 38.77
N THR A 158 -5.13 11.23 38.52
CA THR A 158 -5.22 12.33 39.50
C THR A 158 -6.61 12.95 39.55
N LEU A 159 -7.24 13.20 38.40
CA LEU A 159 -8.52 13.89 38.31
C LEU A 159 -9.71 12.95 38.53
N ILE A 160 -9.61 11.69 38.12
CA ILE A 160 -10.73 10.74 38.25
C ILE A 160 -10.51 9.84 39.47
N HIS A 161 -11.10 10.24 40.58
CA HIS A 161 -11.01 9.51 41.86
C HIS A 161 -11.73 8.16 41.81
N ARG A 162 -12.89 8.07 41.12
CA ARG A 162 -13.66 6.82 40.95
C ARG A 162 -12.98 5.93 39.94
N ARG A 163 -12.19 4.95 40.39
CA ARG A 163 -11.40 4.04 39.54
C ARG A 163 -12.20 3.36 38.43
N ARG A 164 -13.50 3.04 38.69
CA ARG A 164 -14.41 2.43 37.70
C ARG A 164 -14.70 3.33 36.49
N ARG A 165 -14.54 4.66 36.61
CA ARG A 165 -14.77 5.62 35.53
C ARG A 165 -13.53 5.86 34.66
N ARG A 166 -12.33 5.47 35.09
CA ARG A 166 -11.08 5.70 34.37
C ARG A 166 -11.04 5.07 32.98
N PRO A 167 -11.56 3.83 32.77
CA PRO A 167 -11.61 3.24 31.43
C PRO A 167 -12.50 4.01 30.43
N LEU A 168 -13.46 4.81 30.90
CA LEU A 168 -14.38 5.53 30.04
C LEU A 168 -13.68 6.63 29.21
N ILE A 169 -12.58 7.21 29.73
CA ILE A 169 -11.84 8.24 29.01
C ILE A 169 -11.19 7.68 27.73
N PRO A 170 -10.33 6.64 27.80
CA PRO A 170 -9.80 6.08 26.58
C PRO A 170 -10.90 5.49 25.66
N VAL A 171 -12.00 4.93 26.21
CA VAL A 171 -13.14 4.51 25.39
C VAL A 171 -13.72 5.70 24.61
N ALA A 172 -13.97 6.84 25.28
CA ALA A 172 -14.52 8.02 24.62
C ALA A 172 -13.59 8.56 23.53
N ILE A 173 -12.27 8.61 23.80
CA ILE A 173 -11.27 9.03 22.80
C ILE A 173 -11.25 8.04 21.63
N GLY A 174 -11.28 6.73 21.89
CA GLY A 174 -11.29 5.70 20.85
C GLY A 174 -12.54 5.76 19.98
N VAL A 175 -13.72 5.98 20.58
CA VAL A 175 -14.98 6.15 19.83
C VAL A 175 -14.94 7.42 19.00
N ALA A 176 -14.44 8.53 19.53
CA ALA A 176 -14.29 9.77 18.77
C ALA A 176 -13.34 9.60 17.58
N SER A 177 -12.21 8.90 17.78
CA SER A 177 -11.26 8.57 16.72
C SER A 177 -11.89 7.70 15.63
N ALA A 178 -12.63 6.65 16.01
CA ALA A 178 -13.34 5.79 15.05
C ALA A 178 -14.44 6.55 14.29
N ALA A 179 -15.15 7.45 14.97
CA ALA A 179 -16.14 8.30 14.31
C ALA A 179 -15.48 9.27 13.32
N ALA A 180 -14.34 9.87 13.69
CA ALA A 180 -13.56 10.71 12.79
C ALA A 180 -13.08 9.92 11.56
N MET A 181 -12.58 8.70 11.74
CA MET A 181 -12.23 7.81 10.62
C MET A 181 -13.45 7.54 9.72
N ALA A 182 -14.58 7.17 10.31
CA ALA A 182 -15.80 6.83 9.56
C ALA A 182 -16.37 8.01 8.75
N ILE A 183 -16.15 9.24 9.21
CA ILE A 183 -16.57 10.49 8.53
C ILE A 183 -15.57 10.87 7.44
N LEU A 184 -14.26 10.77 7.73
CA LEU A 184 -13.19 11.26 6.85
C LEU A 184 -12.73 10.26 5.80
N VAL A 185 -13.15 8.98 5.90
CA VAL A 185 -12.78 7.98 4.91
C VAL A 185 -13.45 8.30 3.57
N ASP A 186 -12.61 8.53 2.57
CA ASP A 186 -13.02 8.80 1.19
C ASP A 186 -12.77 7.55 0.34
N PRO A 187 -13.74 7.07 -0.46
CA PRO A 187 -13.55 5.93 -1.35
C PRO A 187 -12.41 6.10 -2.37
N SER A 188 -12.11 7.35 -2.79
CA SER A 188 -11.03 7.65 -3.73
C SER A 188 -9.66 7.75 -3.07
N SER A 189 -9.59 8.03 -1.76
CA SER A 189 -8.33 8.11 -1.00
C SER A 189 -8.56 7.85 0.48
N VAL A 190 -8.19 6.68 0.93
CA VAL A 190 -8.32 6.27 2.34
C VAL A 190 -7.14 6.74 3.20
N THR A 191 -6.07 7.24 2.59
CA THR A 191 -4.78 7.52 3.26
C THR A 191 -4.92 8.50 4.41
N ARG A 192 -5.67 9.60 4.24
CA ARG A 192 -5.87 10.59 5.32
C ARG A 192 -6.53 9.96 6.55
N ALA A 193 -7.55 9.16 6.34
CA ALA A 193 -8.28 8.50 7.42
C ALA A 193 -7.42 7.40 8.08
N TYR A 194 -6.67 6.65 7.27
CA TYR A 194 -5.86 5.52 7.74
C TYR A 194 -4.56 5.95 8.42
N TYR A 195 -3.88 7.01 7.93
CA TYR A 195 -2.63 7.51 8.49
C TYR A 195 -2.81 8.47 9.68
N GLY A 196 -3.95 9.13 9.78
CA GLY A 196 -4.18 10.14 10.79
C GLY A 196 -4.09 9.59 12.21
N THR A 197 -3.26 10.20 13.05
CA THR A 197 -3.20 9.85 14.47
C THR A 197 -4.55 10.10 15.15
N ASP A 198 -5.27 11.16 14.75
CA ASP A 198 -6.60 11.51 15.24
C ASP A 198 -7.69 10.50 14.87
N THR A 199 -7.57 9.87 13.71
CA THR A 199 -8.55 8.93 13.17
C THR A 199 -8.26 7.47 13.53
N HIS A 200 -7.00 7.10 13.83
CA HIS A 200 -6.57 5.70 14.00
C HIS A 200 -6.14 5.32 15.42
N LEU A 201 -6.64 6.04 16.45
CA LEU A 201 -6.31 5.73 17.85
C LEU A 201 -7.17 4.61 18.46
N ILE A 202 -8.23 4.13 17.82
CA ILE A 202 -9.21 3.22 18.43
C ILE A 202 -8.55 1.98 19.06
N GLY A 203 -7.62 1.32 18.36
CA GLY A 203 -6.92 0.13 18.85
C GLY A 203 -6.11 0.42 20.12
N LEU A 204 -5.30 1.49 20.11
CA LEU A 204 -4.52 1.96 21.26
C LEU A 204 -5.41 2.29 22.46
N MET A 205 -6.54 2.94 22.22
CA MET A 205 -7.49 3.35 23.25
C MET A 205 -8.27 2.16 23.85
N ILE A 206 -8.68 1.19 23.03
CA ILE A 206 -9.28 -0.07 23.51
C ILE A 206 -8.29 -0.82 24.41
N GLY A 207 -7.01 -0.93 23.98
CA GLY A 207 -5.95 -1.51 24.79
C GLY A 207 -5.74 -0.78 26.11
N ALA A 208 -5.72 0.54 26.09
CA ALA A 208 -5.58 1.38 27.28
C ALA A 208 -6.78 1.23 28.23
N ALA A 209 -8.01 1.21 27.69
CA ALA A 209 -9.23 0.98 28.48
C ALA A 209 -9.19 -0.39 29.18
N LEU A 210 -8.77 -1.43 28.45
CA LEU A 210 -8.57 -2.77 28.99
C LEU A 210 -7.54 -2.78 30.14
N ALA A 211 -6.45 -2.01 30.03
CA ALA A 211 -5.43 -1.89 31.07
C ALA A 211 -5.99 -1.23 32.35
N PHE A 212 -6.78 -0.17 32.23
CA PHE A 212 -7.46 0.44 33.36
C PHE A 212 -8.47 -0.51 34.02
N ALA A 213 -9.22 -1.28 33.23
CA ALA A 213 -10.16 -2.27 33.73
C ALA A 213 -9.43 -3.48 34.37
N TRP A 214 -8.24 -3.84 33.87
CA TRP A 214 -7.39 -4.90 34.40
C TRP A 214 -6.63 -4.51 35.67
N ALA A 215 -6.45 -3.21 35.96
CA ALA A 215 -5.67 -2.76 37.10
C ALA A 215 -6.30 -3.23 38.42
N ALA A 216 -5.49 -3.73 39.36
CA ALA A 216 -5.96 -4.10 40.69
C ALA A 216 -6.65 -2.92 41.42
N PRO A 217 -7.71 -3.10 42.20
CA PRO A 217 -8.34 -4.34 42.70
C PRO A 217 -9.42 -4.95 41.80
N HIS A 218 -9.69 -4.37 40.63
CA HIS A 218 -10.82 -4.75 39.77
C HIS A 218 -10.66 -6.10 39.05
N ARG A 219 -9.51 -6.79 39.19
CA ARG A 219 -9.30 -8.15 38.66
C ARG A 219 -10.29 -9.19 39.16
N ALA A 220 -11.01 -8.88 40.25
CA ALA A 220 -11.98 -9.81 40.81
C ALA A 220 -13.04 -10.27 39.79
N TRP A 221 -13.41 -9.42 38.83
CA TRP A 221 -14.40 -9.76 37.82
C TRP A 221 -13.93 -10.89 36.89
N THR A 222 -12.63 -11.03 36.62
CA THR A 222 -12.08 -12.14 35.82
C THR A 222 -12.10 -13.49 36.56
N ARG A 223 -12.42 -13.49 37.85
CA ARG A 223 -12.59 -14.70 38.70
C ARG A 223 -14.05 -15.04 38.90
N THR A 224 -14.99 -14.23 38.42
CA THR A 224 -16.43 -14.51 38.53
C THR A 224 -16.81 -15.72 37.67
N GLY A 225 -17.85 -16.45 38.09
CA GLY A 225 -18.41 -17.56 37.34
C GLY A 225 -18.83 -17.14 35.93
N ALA A 226 -19.42 -15.96 35.80
CA ALA A 226 -19.83 -15.40 34.50
C ALA A 226 -18.67 -15.32 33.50
N TRP A 227 -17.52 -14.76 33.91
CA TRP A 227 -16.33 -14.70 33.04
C TRP A 227 -15.81 -16.11 32.71
N GLN A 228 -15.78 -17.01 33.68
CA GLN A 228 -15.27 -18.37 33.44
C GLN A 228 -16.13 -19.13 32.42
N HIS A 229 -17.46 -18.93 32.41
CA HIS A 229 -18.37 -19.52 31.43
C HIS A 229 -18.26 -18.84 30.06
N LEU A 230 -18.20 -17.50 30.00
CA LEU A 230 -18.18 -16.73 28.75
C LEU A 230 -16.81 -16.72 28.06
N ARG A 231 -15.74 -16.93 28.80
CA ARG A 231 -14.37 -16.84 28.27
C ARG A 231 -14.13 -17.69 27.03
N ARG A 232 -14.54 -18.97 27.05
CA ARG A 232 -14.30 -19.88 25.91
C ARG A 232 -15.07 -19.44 24.66
N PRO A 233 -16.39 -19.22 24.70
CA PRO A 233 -17.13 -18.78 23.53
C PRO A 233 -16.67 -17.39 23.03
N LEU A 234 -16.35 -16.46 23.92
CA LEU A 234 -15.81 -15.15 23.51
C LEU A 234 -14.44 -15.26 22.85
N THR A 235 -13.56 -16.15 23.35
CA THR A 235 -12.27 -16.40 22.70
C THR A 235 -12.45 -17.01 21.32
N ALA A 236 -13.33 -17.99 21.17
CA ALA A 236 -13.65 -18.61 19.88
C ALA A 236 -14.22 -17.58 18.91
N TRP A 237 -15.20 -16.80 19.36
CA TRP A 237 -15.77 -15.70 18.58
C TRP A 237 -14.69 -14.70 18.12
N ALA A 238 -13.83 -14.25 19.04
CA ALA A 238 -12.76 -13.30 18.72
C ALA A 238 -11.76 -13.84 17.69
N LEU A 239 -11.42 -15.13 17.78
CA LEU A 239 -10.58 -15.78 16.76
C LEU A 239 -11.28 -15.85 15.41
N VAL A 240 -12.56 -16.25 15.38
CA VAL A 240 -13.34 -16.31 14.13
C VAL A 240 -13.45 -14.92 13.51
N VAL A 241 -13.79 -13.89 14.30
CA VAL A 241 -13.91 -12.52 13.81
C VAL A 241 -12.57 -12.02 13.26
N LEU A 242 -11.48 -12.22 14.00
CA LEU A 242 -10.17 -11.76 13.56
C LEU A 242 -9.73 -12.46 12.27
N LEU A 243 -9.92 -13.77 12.16
CA LEU A 243 -9.62 -14.52 10.94
C LEU A 243 -10.53 -14.10 9.79
N ALA A 244 -11.83 -13.93 10.04
CA ALA A 244 -12.76 -13.45 9.04
C ALA A 244 -12.35 -12.09 8.50
N VAL A 245 -12.03 -11.14 9.39
CA VAL A 245 -11.56 -9.81 8.98
C VAL A 245 -10.25 -9.89 8.20
N PHE A 246 -9.29 -10.73 8.58
CA PHE A 246 -8.06 -10.91 7.81
C PHE A 246 -8.28 -11.47 6.41
N VAL A 247 -9.32 -12.28 6.20
CA VAL A 247 -9.61 -12.89 4.90
C VAL A 247 -10.53 -12.01 4.05
N THR A 248 -11.49 -11.29 4.66
CA THR A 248 -12.55 -10.60 3.93
C THR A 248 -12.38 -9.08 3.85
N ALA A 249 -11.62 -8.47 4.77
CA ALA A 249 -11.39 -7.03 4.71
C ALA A 249 -10.51 -6.70 3.50
N ARG A 250 -10.84 -5.59 2.84
CA ARG A 250 -10.11 -5.08 1.67
C ARG A 250 -9.84 -3.60 1.86
N ASP A 251 -8.75 -3.15 1.28
CA ASP A 251 -8.26 -1.78 1.32
C ASP A 251 -9.09 -0.78 0.50
N ASP A 252 -9.84 -1.28 -0.48
CA ASP A 252 -10.78 -0.52 -1.32
C ASP A 252 -12.20 -0.39 -0.72
N LEU A 253 -12.51 -1.13 0.34
CA LEU A 253 -13.84 -1.11 0.95
C LEU A 253 -13.91 -0.15 2.13
N VAL A 254 -14.70 0.91 2.02
CA VAL A 254 -14.99 1.86 3.12
C VAL A 254 -15.47 1.14 4.38
N LEU A 255 -16.20 0.02 4.24
CA LEU A 255 -16.67 -0.80 5.35
C LEU A 255 -15.52 -1.36 6.20
N THR A 256 -14.37 -1.66 5.58
CA THR A 256 -13.16 -2.11 6.29
C THR A 256 -12.69 -1.08 7.31
N PHE A 257 -12.68 0.19 6.94
CA PHE A 257 -12.26 1.28 7.82
C PHE A 257 -13.32 1.61 8.88
N ARG A 258 -14.60 1.56 8.51
CA ARG A 258 -15.71 1.87 9.43
C ARG A 258 -15.98 0.77 10.46
N LEU A 259 -15.90 -0.51 10.06
CA LEU A 259 -16.25 -1.65 10.91
C LEU A 259 -15.09 -2.64 11.09
N GLY A 260 -14.29 -2.92 10.06
CA GLY A 260 -13.21 -3.90 10.11
C GLY A 260 -12.16 -3.56 11.19
N ILE A 261 -11.67 -2.33 11.22
CA ILE A 261 -10.71 -1.83 12.23
C ILE A 261 -11.27 -1.92 13.66
N PRO A 262 -12.48 -1.39 13.98
CA PRO A 262 -13.09 -1.58 15.27
C PRO A 262 -13.28 -3.06 15.67
N LEU A 263 -13.74 -3.90 14.76
CA LEU A 263 -13.94 -5.33 15.01
C LEU A 263 -12.63 -6.06 15.30
N ALA A 264 -11.57 -5.83 14.51
CA ALA A 264 -10.24 -6.38 14.75
C ALA A 264 -9.70 -5.94 16.12
N SER A 265 -9.88 -4.67 16.46
CA SER A 265 -9.45 -4.10 17.74
C SER A 265 -10.20 -4.72 18.93
N LEU A 266 -11.53 -4.87 18.85
CA LEU A 266 -12.34 -5.50 19.89
C LEU A 266 -12.03 -6.99 20.05
N ALA A 267 -11.94 -7.72 18.94
CA ALA A 267 -11.55 -9.12 18.95
C ALA A 267 -10.16 -9.30 19.61
N THR A 268 -9.21 -8.45 19.25
CA THR A 268 -7.87 -8.45 19.86
C THR A 268 -7.92 -8.20 21.36
N ALA A 269 -8.73 -7.25 21.85
CA ALA A 269 -8.88 -6.99 23.27
C ALA A 269 -9.41 -8.21 24.03
N VAL A 270 -10.38 -8.92 23.44
CA VAL A 270 -10.89 -10.18 24.01
C VAL A 270 -9.79 -11.25 24.05
N LEU A 271 -8.99 -11.38 22.98
CA LEU A 271 -7.87 -12.33 22.94
C LEU A 271 -6.79 -11.99 23.98
N VAL A 272 -6.41 -10.71 24.09
CA VAL A 272 -5.48 -10.24 25.14
C VAL A 272 -6.00 -10.65 26.52
N LEU A 273 -7.28 -10.36 26.82
CA LEU A 273 -7.90 -10.68 28.08
C LEU A 273 -7.93 -12.19 28.33
N ALA A 274 -8.28 -12.99 27.33
CA ALA A 274 -8.32 -14.46 27.44
C ALA A 274 -6.94 -15.04 27.76
N LEU A 275 -5.88 -14.55 27.09
CA LEU A 275 -4.51 -15.02 27.26
C LEU A 275 -3.93 -14.71 28.64
N ILE A 276 -4.25 -13.51 29.20
CA ILE A 276 -3.69 -13.07 30.47
C ILE A 276 -4.50 -13.56 31.70
N SER A 277 -5.78 -13.93 31.50
CA SER A 277 -6.69 -14.24 32.61
C SER A 277 -6.43 -15.63 33.23
N ALA A 278 -6.11 -16.63 32.41
CA ALA A 278 -5.92 -18.00 32.89
C ALA A 278 -5.07 -18.83 31.90
N PRO A 279 -4.46 -19.94 32.37
CA PRO A 279 -3.86 -20.94 31.49
C PRO A 279 -4.92 -21.55 30.56
N THR A 280 -4.60 -21.62 29.27
CA THR A 280 -5.47 -22.23 28.25
C THR A 280 -4.60 -22.83 27.16
N ARG A 281 -5.12 -23.80 26.39
CA ARG A 281 -4.42 -24.35 25.21
C ARG A 281 -3.99 -23.26 24.22
N LEU A 282 -4.81 -22.22 24.04
CA LEU A 282 -4.45 -21.07 23.19
C LEU A 282 -3.22 -20.34 23.74
N ARG A 283 -3.15 -20.14 25.05
CA ARG A 283 -1.97 -19.53 25.69
C ARG A 283 -0.73 -20.44 25.55
N ASP A 284 -0.88 -21.75 25.73
CA ASP A 284 0.24 -22.69 25.59
C ASP A 284 0.74 -22.67 24.13
N LEU A 285 -0.15 -22.64 23.16
CA LEU A 285 0.20 -22.44 21.75
C LEU A 285 0.93 -21.11 21.52
N ALA A 286 0.42 -20.00 22.05
CA ALA A 286 1.02 -18.67 21.94
C ALA A 286 2.40 -18.55 22.60
N GLU A 287 2.71 -19.43 23.57
CA GLU A 287 4.01 -19.51 24.26
C GLU A 287 4.99 -20.51 23.64
N THR A 288 4.62 -21.19 22.55
CA THR A 288 5.54 -22.07 21.83
C THR A 288 6.80 -21.31 21.38
N VAL A 289 7.93 -22.01 21.32
CA VAL A 289 9.24 -21.38 21.03
C VAL A 289 9.24 -20.58 19.73
N PRO A 290 8.69 -21.07 18.59
CA PRO A 290 8.67 -20.31 17.34
C PRO A 290 7.86 -19.03 17.45
N LEU A 291 6.62 -19.10 17.97
CA LEU A 291 5.74 -17.93 18.08
C LEU A 291 6.31 -16.88 19.04
N ARG A 292 6.87 -17.34 20.16
CA ARG A 292 7.57 -16.45 21.09
C ARG A 292 8.78 -15.79 20.44
N TRP A 293 9.59 -16.54 19.69
CA TRP A 293 10.77 -16.02 19.01
C TRP A 293 10.40 -14.92 18.00
N ILE A 294 9.35 -15.15 17.20
CA ILE A 294 8.81 -14.16 16.24
C ILE A 294 8.26 -12.95 17.00
N GLY A 295 7.44 -13.15 18.04
CA GLY A 295 6.81 -12.06 18.78
C GLY A 295 7.81 -11.16 19.51
N GLU A 296 8.88 -11.72 20.09
CA GLU A 296 9.95 -10.95 20.72
C GLU A 296 10.71 -10.06 19.71
N ARG A 297 10.75 -10.47 18.43
CA ARG A 297 11.44 -9.80 17.32
C ARG A 297 10.48 -9.08 16.36
N SER A 298 9.19 -9.08 16.67
CA SER A 298 8.15 -8.52 15.78
C SER A 298 8.42 -7.08 15.36
N TYR A 299 9.07 -6.28 16.21
CA TYR A 299 9.49 -4.93 15.87
C TYR A 299 10.54 -4.91 14.74
N GLY A 300 11.61 -5.67 14.88
CA GLY A 300 12.64 -5.80 13.84
C GLY A 300 12.07 -6.40 12.55
N ILE A 301 11.21 -7.44 12.67
CA ILE A 301 10.52 -8.04 11.51
C ILE A 301 9.67 -6.99 10.80
N TYR A 302 8.92 -6.16 11.54
CA TYR A 302 8.10 -5.09 10.99
C TYR A 302 8.93 -4.00 10.29
N LEU A 303 10.10 -3.65 10.81
CA LEU A 303 10.97 -2.67 10.17
C LEU A 303 11.60 -3.20 8.88
N TRP A 304 12.06 -4.45 8.86
CA TRP A 304 12.80 -5.02 7.74
C TRP A 304 11.92 -5.52 6.60
N HIS A 305 10.67 -5.99 6.87
CA HIS A 305 9.89 -6.72 5.87
C HIS A 305 9.63 -5.94 4.59
N TRP A 306 9.21 -4.68 4.71
CA TRP A 306 8.85 -3.88 3.55
C TRP A 306 10.06 -3.47 2.71
N PRO A 307 11.13 -2.89 3.28
CA PRO A 307 12.37 -2.67 2.53
C PRO A 307 12.91 -3.93 1.86
N VAL A 308 12.86 -5.09 2.52
CA VAL A 308 13.30 -6.37 1.93
C VAL A 308 12.43 -6.76 0.74
N VAL A 309 11.11 -6.63 0.84
CA VAL A 309 10.19 -6.91 -0.27
C VAL A 309 10.51 -6.05 -1.49
N LEU A 310 10.76 -4.75 -1.29
CA LEU A 310 11.10 -3.83 -2.36
C LEU A 310 12.47 -4.12 -2.97
N LEU A 311 13.50 -4.30 -2.14
CA LEU A 311 14.87 -4.55 -2.61
C LEU A 311 15.01 -5.90 -3.31
N VAL A 312 14.34 -6.95 -2.85
CA VAL A 312 14.31 -8.25 -3.54
C VAL A 312 13.51 -8.14 -4.84
N GLY A 313 12.39 -7.42 -4.83
CA GLY A 313 11.62 -7.16 -6.05
C GLY A 313 12.41 -6.43 -7.12
N ALA A 314 13.21 -5.43 -6.71
CA ALA A 314 14.11 -4.68 -7.60
C ALA A 314 15.27 -5.56 -8.12
N ALA A 315 15.89 -6.36 -7.24
CA ALA A 315 16.99 -7.22 -7.63
C ALA A 315 16.56 -8.44 -8.47
N TRP A 316 15.31 -8.88 -8.31
CA TRP A 316 14.75 -10.04 -9.01
C TRP A 316 13.29 -9.76 -9.40
N PRO A 317 13.06 -8.96 -10.46
CA PRO A 317 11.73 -8.59 -10.92
C PRO A 317 11.02 -9.78 -11.59
N ILE A 318 10.05 -10.37 -10.89
CA ILE A 318 9.23 -11.50 -11.34
C ILE A 318 7.77 -11.10 -11.25
N ALA A 319 7.05 -11.25 -12.37
CA ALA A 319 5.60 -11.07 -12.39
C ALA A 319 4.88 -12.05 -11.45
N PRO A 320 3.76 -11.65 -10.82
CA PRO A 320 2.96 -12.52 -9.98
C PRO A 320 2.51 -13.77 -10.73
N GLY A 321 2.78 -14.93 -10.14
CA GLY A 321 2.40 -16.25 -10.71
C GLY A 321 3.59 -17.22 -10.80
N GLY A 322 3.28 -18.51 -10.75
CA GLY A 322 4.28 -19.57 -10.88
C GLY A 322 5.22 -19.76 -9.68
N ALA A 323 6.07 -20.79 -9.80
CA ALA A 323 6.97 -21.21 -8.70
C ALA A 323 8.05 -20.17 -8.39
N ALA A 324 8.61 -19.49 -9.41
CA ALA A 324 9.66 -18.51 -9.22
C ALA A 324 9.19 -17.32 -8.34
N TYR A 325 7.95 -16.85 -8.54
CA TYR A 325 7.38 -15.81 -7.70
C TYR A 325 7.26 -16.27 -6.24
N VAL A 326 6.76 -17.49 -6.00
CA VAL A 326 6.65 -18.05 -4.64
C VAL A 326 8.02 -18.15 -3.99
N ILE A 327 9.04 -18.62 -4.71
CA ILE A 327 10.42 -18.70 -4.22
C ILE A 327 10.95 -17.31 -3.84
N SER A 328 10.73 -16.30 -4.68
CA SER A 328 11.10 -14.91 -4.37
C SER A 328 10.44 -14.40 -3.07
N ARG A 329 9.14 -14.71 -2.87
CA ARG A 329 8.43 -14.32 -1.62
C ARG A 329 8.94 -15.08 -0.40
N LEU A 330 9.25 -16.36 -0.53
CA LEU A 330 9.88 -17.15 0.54
C LEU A 330 11.28 -16.60 0.89
N LEU A 331 12.05 -16.16 -0.11
CA LEU A 331 13.33 -15.48 0.10
C LEU A 331 13.13 -14.17 0.89
N CYS A 332 12.12 -13.38 0.58
CA CYS A 332 11.78 -12.17 1.35
C CYS A 332 11.50 -12.50 2.82
N VAL A 333 10.73 -13.55 3.09
CA VAL A 333 10.46 -14.01 4.46
C VAL A 333 11.76 -14.41 5.17
N ALA A 334 12.56 -15.26 4.53
CA ALA A 334 13.81 -15.76 5.11
C ALA A 334 14.78 -14.61 5.42
N LEU A 335 15.01 -13.70 4.47
CA LEU A 335 15.87 -12.53 4.67
C LEU A 335 15.34 -11.62 5.79
N THR A 336 14.03 -11.35 5.83
CA THR A 336 13.41 -10.56 6.90
C THR A 336 13.67 -11.18 8.28
N LEU A 337 13.47 -12.48 8.42
CA LEU A 337 13.69 -13.17 9.70
C LEU A 337 15.17 -13.19 10.10
N VAL A 338 16.09 -13.42 9.16
CA VAL A 338 17.54 -13.38 9.39
C VAL A 338 17.99 -11.98 9.80
N LEU A 339 17.61 -10.95 9.05
CA LEU A 339 17.99 -9.56 9.34
C LEU A 339 17.40 -9.08 10.68
N ALA A 340 16.13 -9.40 10.95
CA ALA A 340 15.52 -9.08 12.24
C ALA A 340 16.17 -9.84 13.40
N GLY A 341 16.54 -11.11 13.21
CA GLY A 341 17.27 -11.89 14.20
C GLY A 341 18.67 -11.33 14.47
N ALA A 342 19.38 -10.95 13.41
CA ALA A 342 20.70 -10.35 13.47
C ALA A 342 20.67 -8.96 14.16
N SER A 343 19.79 -8.07 13.73
CA SER A 343 19.62 -6.75 14.34
C SER A 343 19.23 -6.85 15.81
N TYR A 344 18.33 -7.77 16.16
CA TYR A 344 17.94 -8.02 17.54
C TYR A 344 19.13 -8.45 18.41
N ARG A 345 19.94 -9.40 17.92
CA ARG A 345 21.08 -9.97 18.68
C ARG A 345 22.23 -8.99 18.85
N TRP A 346 22.60 -8.30 17.78
CA TRP A 346 23.84 -7.52 17.73
C TRP A 346 23.67 -6.02 17.94
N VAL A 347 22.46 -5.48 17.70
CA VAL A 347 22.20 -4.03 17.80
C VAL A 347 21.21 -3.74 18.94
N GLU A 348 20.02 -4.35 18.92
CA GLU A 348 18.99 -4.02 19.88
C GLU A 348 19.32 -4.49 21.31
N GLN A 349 19.66 -5.77 21.48
CA GLN A 349 19.90 -6.35 22.82
C GLN A 349 21.05 -5.66 23.58
N PRO A 350 22.21 -5.37 22.98
CA PRO A 350 23.28 -4.66 23.66
C PRO A 350 22.83 -3.29 24.18
N VAL A 351 22.17 -2.49 23.33
CA VAL A 351 21.71 -1.14 23.72
C VAL A 351 20.59 -1.22 24.79
N ARG A 352 19.69 -2.19 24.69
CA ARG A 352 18.62 -2.40 25.69
C ARG A 352 19.17 -2.77 27.06
N ARG A 353 20.23 -3.61 27.12
CA ARG A 353 20.84 -4.09 28.37
C ARG A 353 21.77 -3.07 28.98
N LEU A 354 22.70 -2.51 28.21
CA LEU A 354 23.76 -1.63 28.68
C LEU A 354 23.37 -0.15 28.62
N GLY A 355 22.55 0.23 27.65
CA GLY A 355 22.19 1.62 27.35
C GLY A 355 23.20 2.29 26.41
N PHE A 356 22.78 3.40 25.78
CA PHE A 356 23.57 4.11 24.78
C PHE A 356 24.98 4.50 25.29
N ARG A 357 25.05 5.13 26.47
CA ARG A 357 26.33 5.59 27.04
C ARG A 357 27.34 4.45 27.23
N ALA A 358 26.89 3.32 27.81
CA ALA A 358 27.78 2.19 28.02
C ALA A 358 28.20 1.53 26.71
N CYS A 359 27.31 1.42 25.72
CA CYS A 359 27.66 0.92 24.39
C CYS A 359 28.69 1.81 23.70
N ILE A 360 28.53 3.14 23.78
CA ILE A 360 29.50 4.10 23.24
C ILE A 360 30.85 3.96 23.95
N LEU A 361 30.86 3.88 25.28
CA LEU A 361 32.11 3.70 26.04
C LEU A 361 32.79 2.38 25.70
N THR A 362 32.04 1.29 25.57
CA THR A 362 32.59 -0.01 25.17
C THR A 362 33.17 0.05 23.75
N ALA A 363 32.47 0.72 22.81
CA ALA A 363 32.99 0.94 21.47
C ALA A 363 34.27 1.79 21.50
N ARG A 364 34.28 2.88 22.27
CA ARG A 364 35.46 3.73 22.45
C ARG A 364 36.64 2.95 23.01
N HIS A 365 36.47 2.16 24.08
CA HIS A 365 37.55 1.32 24.63
C HIS A 365 38.07 0.30 23.61
N ARG A 366 37.21 -0.27 22.80
CA ARG A 366 37.66 -1.16 21.70
C ARG A 366 38.47 -0.40 20.66
N LEU A 367 38.10 0.84 20.34
CA LEU A 367 38.83 1.69 19.43
C LEU A 367 40.19 2.13 20.02
N GLU A 368 40.23 2.45 21.31
CA GLU A 368 41.48 2.82 22.04
C GLU A 368 42.48 1.64 22.07
N GLY A 369 42.00 0.40 22.04
CA GLY A 369 42.82 -0.82 21.93
C GLY A 369 43.34 -1.14 20.53
N LEU A 370 42.93 -0.37 19.49
CA LEU A 370 43.42 -0.56 18.14
C LEU A 370 44.80 0.08 17.92
N THR A 371 45.57 -0.49 17.00
CA THR A 371 46.81 0.17 16.56
C THR A 371 46.47 1.52 15.91
N PRO A 372 47.39 2.50 15.92
CA PRO A 372 47.13 3.83 15.31
C PRO A 372 46.73 3.74 13.82
N ARG A 373 47.24 2.74 13.10
CA ARG A 373 46.85 2.48 11.69
C ARG A 373 45.40 1.98 11.61
N ALA A 374 45.03 1.02 12.45
CA ALA A 374 43.67 0.49 12.48
C ALA A 374 42.64 1.54 12.93
N LEU A 375 43.00 2.38 13.91
CA LEU A 375 42.15 3.48 14.36
C LEU A 375 41.91 4.49 13.24
N ARG A 376 43.00 4.93 12.52
CA ARG A 376 42.86 5.82 11.36
C ARG A 376 41.97 5.20 10.27
N LEU A 377 42.13 3.92 9.99
CA LEU A 377 41.29 3.20 9.00
C LEU A 377 39.82 3.22 9.42
N VAL A 378 39.51 2.83 10.67
CA VAL A 378 38.13 2.81 11.18
C VAL A 378 37.49 4.19 11.16
N THR A 379 38.24 5.23 11.62
CA THR A 379 37.71 6.60 11.60
C THR A 379 37.53 7.12 10.19
N ALA A 380 38.50 6.91 9.28
CA ALA A 380 38.40 7.29 7.88
C ALA A 380 37.21 6.58 7.21
N THR A 381 37.03 5.27 7.44
CA THR A 381 35.88 4.52 6.93
C THR A 381 34.56 5.07 7.47
N GLY A 382 34.49 5.41 8.76
CA GLY A 382 33.29 6.01 9.35
C GLY A 382 32.95 7.38 8.76
N VAL A 383 33.96 8.22 8.56
CA VAL A 383 33.82 9.54 7.90
C VAL A 383 33.34 9.35 6.45
N VAL A 384 34.03 8.51 5.67
CA VAL A 384 33.65 8.22 4.28
C VAL A 384 32.23 7.67 4.20
N ALA A 385 31.85 6.73 5.07
CA ALA A 385 30.50 6.19 5.11
C ALA A 385 29.43 7.26 5.41
N THR A 386 29.75 8.20 6.32
CA THR A 386 28.84 9.31 6.64
C THR A 386 28.66 10.25 5.46
N PHE A 387 29.77 10.65 4.81
CA PHE A 387 29.71 11.48 3.60
C PHE A 387 29.04 10.76 2.42
N ALA A 388 29.31 9.47 2.24
CA ALA A 388 28.67 8.67 1.22
C ALA A 388 27.14 8.59 1.45
N TYR A 389 26.70 8.40 2.69
CA TYR A 389 25.28 8.42 3.01
C TYR A 389 24.65 9.80 2.76
N ALA A 390 25.30 10.87 3.19
CA ALA A 390 24.83 12.22 2.90
C ALA A 390 24.78 12.51 1.38
N ALA A 391 25.76 12.04 0.63
CA ALA A 391 25.75 12.13 -0.83
C ALA A 391 24.61 11.36 -1.48
N VAL A 392 24.28 10.15 -0.97
CA VAL A 392 23.11 9.38 -1.42
C VAL A 392 21.82 10.17 -1.20
N LEU A 393 21.65 10.80 -0.03
CA LEU A 393 20.47 11.63 0.24
C LEU A 393 20.41 12.87 -0.66
N ALA A 394 21.56 13.52 -0.90
CA ALA A 394 21.64 14.75 -1.71
C ALA A 394 21.47 14.48 -3.23
N SER A 395 21.90 13.30 -3.70
CA SER A 395 21.80 12.88 -5.10
C SER A 395 20.55 12.03 -5.41
N ALA A 396 19.62 11.93 -4.47
CA ALA A 396 18.40 11.18 -4.66
C ALA A 396 17.56 11.80 -5.79
N PRO A 397 16.96 10.98 -6.68
CA PRO A 397 16.13 11.49 -7.75
C PRO A 397 14.90 12.21 -7.19
N THR A 398 14.47 13.26 -7.89
CA THR A 398 13.25 14.01 -7.53
C THR A 398 11.98 13.39 -8.10
N THR A 399 12.10 12.64 -9.20
CA THR A 399 11.04 11.92 -9.90
C THR A 399 11.52 10.51 -10.23
N THR A 400 10.59 9.55 -10.31
CA THR A 400 10.92 8.20 -10.78
C THR A 400 11.20 8.20 -12.28
N ALA A 401 11.92 7.19 -12.78
CA ALA A 401 12.12 6.98 -14.21
C ALA A 401 10.76 6.91 -14.94
N THR A 402 9.79 6.22 -14.35
CA THR A 402 8.41 6.15 -14.84
C THR A 402 7.78 7.53 -14.98
N GLN A 403 7.86 8.38 -13.94
CA GLN A 403 7.30 9.75 -14.00
C GLN A 403 8.01 10.61 -15.04
N ALA A 404 9.34 10.49 -15.16
CA ALA A 404 10.09 11.21 -16.17
C ALA A 404 9.66 10.79 -17.60
N GLU A 405 9.46 9.50 -17.84
CA GLU A 405 8.99 8.95 -19.11
C GLU A 405 7.55 9.39 -19.42
N LEU A 406 6.63 9.30 -18.43
CA LEU A 406 5.26 9.78 -18.58
C LEU A 406 5.21 11.28 -18.92
N THR A 407 6.05 12.08 -18.28
CA THR A 407 6.14 13.52 -18.55
C THR A 407 6.69 13.78 -19.96
N ALA A 408 7.74 13.07 -20.36
CA ALA A 408 8.31 13.19 -21.71
C ALA A 408 7.28 12.79 -22.78
N ASN A 409 6.56 11.68 -22.57
CA ASN A 409 5.52 11.23 -23.49
C ASN A 409 4.35 12.22 -23.61
N THR A 410 3.98 12.85 -22.52
CA THR A 410 2.93 13.88 -22.51
C THR A 410 3.39 15.16 -23.21
N SER A 411 4.65 15.57 -23.00
CA SER A 411 5.22 16.78 -23.61
C SER A 411 5.45 16.65 -25.13
N SER A 412 5.70 15.43 -25.60
CA SER A 412 5.90 15.13 -27.02
C SER A 412 4.59 14.81 -27.77
N ALA A 413 3.45 14.87 -27.12
CA ALA A 413 2.16 14.80 -27.78
C ALA A 413 1.91 16.14 -28.50
N PRO A 414 1.66 16.18 -29.83
CA PRO A 414 1.21 17.41 -30.46
C PRO A 414 -0.09 17.86 -29.82
N ASP A 415 -0.14 19.14 -29.43
CA ASP A 415 -1.32 19.78 -28.85
C ASP A 415 -2.52 19.65 -29.79
N THR A 416 -3.35 18.63 -29.60
CA THR A 416 -4.64 18.49 -30.29
C THR A 416 -5.77 19.20 -29.52
N THR A 417 -5.43 20.02 -28.53
CA THR A 417 -6.33 20.90 -27.77
C THR A 417 -5.97 22.37 -27.96
N SER A 418 -5.73 22.84 -29.19
CA SER A 418 -5.84 24.25 -29.46
C SER A 418 -7.32 24.62 -29.53
N GLU A 419 -7.89 25.03 -28.40
CA GLU A 419 -9.06 25.91 -28.39
C GLU A 419 -8.68 27.20 -29.13
N PRO A 420 -9.50 27.70 -30.04
CA PRO A 420 -9.30 29.03 -30.61
C PRO A 420 -9.51 30.06 -29.49
N THR A 421 -8.41 30.64 -29.01
CA THR A 421 -8.44 31.81 -28.14
C THR A 421 -9.20 32.93 -28.87
N SER A 422 -10.31 33.34 -28.31
CA SER A 422 -11.08 34.49 -28.81
C SER A 422 -10.23 35.76 -28.69
N ALA A 423 -9.52 36.09 -29.73
CA ALA A 423 -8.98 37.45 -29.92
C ALA A 423 -9.99 38.23 -30.76
N THR A 424 -10.64 39.18 -30.11
CA THR A 424 -11.42 40.23 -30.75
C THR A 424 -10.58 41.03 -31.77
N GLY A 425 -10.86 40.83 -33.03
CA GLY A 425 -10.29 41.63 -34.12
C GLY A 425 -11.10 41.36 -35.37
N GLU A 426 -11.99 42.30 -35.71
CA GLU A 426 -12.76 42.33 -36.97
C GLU A 426 -11.81 42.33 -38.17
N VAL A 427 -11.81 41.26 -38.96
CA VAL A 427 -11.42 41.33 -40.38
C VAL A 427 -12.35 40.42 -41.17
N ASN A 428 -13.08 41.04 -42.05
CA ASN A 428 -14.02 40.46 -42.98
C ASN A 428 -13.24 39.74 -44.12
N VAL A 429 -13.25 38.42 -44.13
CA VAL A 429 -12.84 37.64 -45.29
C VAL A 429 -13.82 36.48 -45.45
N GLN A 430 -14.46 36.41 -46.58
CA GLN A 430 -15.29 35.31 -47.04
C GLN A 430 -14.41 34.07 -47.16
N GLU A 431 -14.49 33.17 -46.21
CA GLU A 431 -13.83 31.86 -46.27
C GLU A 431 -14.87 30.78 -46.61
N VAL A 432 -14.68 30.17 -47.75
CA VAL A 432 -15.46 29.01 -48.20
C VAL A 432 -15.15 27.85 -47.27
N ALA A 433 -16.04 27.62 -46.29
CA ALA A 433 -15.95 26.48 -45.36
C ALA A 433 -16.28 25.18 -46.12
N THR A 434 -15.27 24.46 -46.55
CA THR A 434 -15.40 23.02 -46.80
C THR A 434 -15.45 22.28 -45.50
N THR A 435 -16.63 22.24 -44.89
CA THR A 435 -16.94 21.32 -43.77
C THR A 435 -16.98 19.90 -44.29
N THR A 436 -15.88 19.17 -44.18
CA THR A 436 -15.87 17.70 -44.25
C THR A 436 -16.52 17.18 -42.98
N THR A 437 -17.84 17.19 -42.90
CA THR A 437 -18.62 16.46 -41.90
C THR A 437 -18.44 14.99 -42.17
N SER A 438 -17.63 14.32 -41.36
CA SER A 438 -17.63 12.84 -41.31
C SER A 438 -19.07 12.42 -40.97
N PRO A 439 -19.70 11.52 -41.76
CA PRO A 439 -21.08 11.12 -41.50
C PRO A 439 -21.18 10.46 -40.11
N ALA A 440 -22.16 10.90 -39.33
CA ALA A 440 -22.43 10.35 -38.01
C ALA A 440 -22.65 8.85 -38.10
N ILE A 441 -21.98 8.07 -37.27
CA ILE A 441 -22.10 6.59 -37.23
C ILE A 441 -23.50 6.25 -36.71
N PRO A 442 -24.34 5.48 -37.45
CA PRO A 442 -25.67 5.11 -37.01
C PRO A 442 -25.66 4.35 -35.67
N ARG A 443 -26.64 4.64 -34.81
CA ARG A 443 -26.79 3.97 -33.50
C ARG A 443 -27.54 2.62 -33.54
N THR A 444 -28.07 2.23 -34.72
CA THR A 444 -28.69 0.92 -34.91
C THR A 444 -27.62 -0.15 -35.16
N PRO A 445 -27.84 -1.41 -34.72
CA PRO A 445 -26.94 -2.51 -35.04
C PRO A 445 -26.72 -2.65 -36.55
N PRO A 446 -25.50 -2.99 -37.01
CA PRO A 446 -25.23 -3.19 -38.43
C PRO A 446 -25.98 -4.43 -38.94
N GLY A 447 -26.52 -4.32 -40.16
CA GLY A 447 -27.07 -5.48 -40.85
C GLY A 447 -25.95 -6.44 -41.33
N PRO A 448 -26.29 -7.70 -41.69
CA PRO A 448 -25.31 -8.70 -42.10
C PRO A 448 -24.38 -8.24 -43.25
N ALA A 449 -24.91 -7.48 -44.20
CA ALA A 449 -24.13 -6.95 -45.31
C ALA A 449 -23.10 -5.84 -44.91
N GLU A 450 -23.32 -5.20 -43.78
CA GLU A 450 -22.46 -4.11 -43.28
C GLU A 450 -21.34 -4.60 -42.35
N LEU A 451 -21.46 -5.82 -41.79
CA LEU A 451 -20.53 -6.37 -40.79
C LEU A 451 -19.08 -6.36 -41.30
N ALA A 452 -18.85 -6.73 -42.54
CA ALA A 452 -17.51 -6.78 -43.14
C ALA A 452 -16.85 -5.39 -43.22
N THR A 453 -17.61 -4.33 -43.33
CA THR A 453 -17.10 -2.95 -43.39
C THR A 453 -16.97 -2.34 -41.97
N VAL A 454 -18.02 -2.50 -41.14
CA VAL A 454 -18.08 -1.92 -39.80
C VAL A 454 -17.01 -2.54 -38.87
N PHE A 455 -16.80 -3.84 -38.95
CA PHE A 455 -15.85 -4.58 -38.14
C PHE A 455 -14.58 -5.02 -38.87
N ALA A 456 -14.25 -4.43 -40.01
CA ALA A 456 -12.93 -4.61 -40.63
C ALA A 456 -11.81 -4.20 -39.67
N MET A 457 -10.62 -4.84 -39.77
CA MET A 457 -9.47 -4.43 -38.94
C MET A 457 -9.21 -2.94 -39.13
N PRO A 458 -9.23 -2.13 -38.05
CA PRO A 458 -9.07 -0.69 -38.17
C PRO A 458 -7.61 -0.31 -38.45
N SER A 459 -7.40 0.69 -39.30
CA SER A 459 -6.14 1.42 -39.40
C SER A 459 -5.96 2.36 -38.21
N GLY A 460 -4.74 2.83 -37.95
CA GLY A 460 -4.47 3.68 -36.79
C GLY A 460 -5.27 4.99 -36.77
N ASP A 461 -5.50 5.59 -37.94
CA ASP A 461 -6.30 6.80 -38.10
C ASP A 461 -7.81 6.60 -37.87
N GLU A 462 -8.26 5.36 -37.73
CA GLU A 462 -9.62 4.99 -37.35
C GLU A 462 -9.78 4.64 -35.86
N ILE A 463 -8.72 4.78 -35.06
CA ILE A 463 -8.71 4.39 -33.65
C ILE A 463 -8.62 5.63 -32.75
N ASP A 464 -9.48 5.68 -31.74
CA ASP A 464 -9.34 6.52 -30.55
C ASP A 464 -8.90 5.69 -29.36
N ALA A 465 -7.94 6.17 -28.58
CA ALA A 465 -7.54 5.53 -27.34
C ALA A 465 -7.69 6.50 -26.17
N TYR A 466 -8.45 6.10 -25.16
CA TYR A 466 -8.67 6.81 -23.92
C TYR A 466 -8.05 6.02 -22.79
N GLY A 467 -7.34 6.68 -21.87
CA GLY A 467 -6.74 5.95 -20.78
C GLY A 467 -6.07 6.80 -19.71
N ASP A 468 -5.55 6.08 -18.74
CA ASP A 468 -4.77 6.62 -17.64
C ASP A 468 -3.26 6.59 -17.94
N SER A 469 -2.42 6.50 -16.89
CA SER A 469 -0.97 6.44 -17.01
C SER A 469 -0.46 5.22 -17.79
N MET A 470 -1.22 4.12 -17.85
CA MET A 470 -0.88 2.93 -18.63
C MET A 470 -0.86 3.23 -20.12
N LEU A 471 -1.86 3.94 -20.61
CA LEU A 471 -1.89 4.41 -21.99
C LEU A 471 -0.78 5.44 -22.24
N VAL A 472 -0.59 6.43 -21.34
CA VAL A 472 0.47 7.44 -21.46
C VAL A 472 1.85 6.78 -21.52
N GLY A 473 2.13 5.81 -20.65
CA GLY A 473 3.37 5.05 -20.65
C GLY A 473 3.59 4.21 -21.92
N SER A 474 2.51 3.86 -22.64
CA SER A 474 2.57 3.05 -23.87
C SER A 474 2.47 3.87 -25.15
N LEU A 475 2.41 5.21 -25.09
CA LEU A 475 2.21 6.07 -26.27
C LEU A 475 3.18 5.81 -27.43
N PRO A 476 4.51 5.64 -27.21
CA PRO A 476 5.43 5.36 -28.31
C PRO A 476 5.09 4.06 -29.05
N ALA A 477 4.85 2.98 -28.32
CA ALA A 477 4.48 1.69 -28.90
C ALA A 477 3.10 1.73 -29.57
N MET A 478 2.11 2.41 -28.96
CA MET A 478 0.79 2.58 -29.58
C MET A 478 0.88 3.29 -30.94
N ARG A 479 1.70 4.33 -31.06
CA ARG A 479 1.94 5.01 -32.35
C ARG A 479 2.69 4.12 -33.36
N TYR A 480 3.57 3.27 -32.88
CA TYR A 480 4.31 2.34 -33.71
C TYR A 480 3.40 1.24 -34.30
N TYR A 481 2.51 0.67 -33.50
CA TYR A 481 1.58 -0.38 -33.94
C TYR A 481 0.36 0.17 -34.70
N PHE A 482 -0.02 1.42 -34.43
CA PHE A 482 -1.20 2.08 -34.96
C PHE A 482 -0.84 3.51 -35.43
N PRO A 483 -0.12 3.65 -36.55
CA PRO A 483 0.20 4.98 -37.10
C PRO A 483 -1.07 5.79 -37.36
N GLY A 484 -1.12 7.03 -36.88
CA GLY A 484 -2.31 7.89 -36.99
C GLY A 484 -3.34 7.74 -35.88
N ILE A 485 -3.12 6.86 -34.88
CA ILE A 485 -3.99 6.73 -33.70
C ILE A 485 -4.16 8.07 -32.97
N ARG A 486 -5.41 8.40 -32.60
CA ARG A 486 -5.70 9.55 -31.76
C ARG A 486 -5.76 9.10 -30.30
N GLN A 487 -4.96 9.72 -29.46
CA GLN A 487 -4.77 9.32 -28.07
C GLN A 487 -5.20 10.45 -27.14
N ASP A 488 -5.98 10.10 -26.12
CA ASP A 488 -6.40 10.97 -25.03
C ASP A 488 -6.08 10.27 -23.70
N GLY A 489 -4.78 10.21 -23.38
CA GLY A 489 -4.24 9.64 -22.16
C GLY A 489 -3.82 10.72 -21.18
N LYS A 490 -4.15 10.55 -19.90
CA LYS A 490 -3.71 11.43 -18.81
C LYS A 490 -3.50 10.63 -17.54
N SER A 491 -2.36 10.82 -16.88
CA SER A 491 -2.08 10.16 -15.59
C SER A 491 -3.16 10.49 -14.55
N ASN A 492 -3.42 9.54 -13.67
CA ASN A 492 -4.41 9.62 -12.59
C ASN A 492 -5.89 9.79 -13.04
N ARG A 493 -6.22 9.45 -14.29
CA ARG A 493 -7.61 9.42 -14.77
C ARG A 493 -8.36 8.21 -14.21
N HIS A 494 -9.66 8.41 -13.99
CA HIS A 494 -10.63 7.39 -13.60
C HIS A 494 -11.60 7.10 -14.75
N TRP A 495 -12.43 6.07 -14.62
CA TRP A 495 -13.48 5.75 -15.60
C TRP A 495 -14.48 6.90 -15.82
N SER A 496 -14.81 7.66 -14.76
CA SER A 496 -15.65 8.85 -14.85
C SER A 496 -15.05 9.93 -15.76
N ASP A 497 -13.74 10.12 -15.76
CA ASP A 497 -13.05 11.04 -16.66
C ASP A 497 -13.07 10.52 -18.10
N GLY A 498 -12.95 9.19 -18.25
CA GLY A 498 -13.10 8.50 -19.53
C GLY A 498 -14.49 8.71 -20.13
N LEU A 499 -15.54 8.53 -19.31
CA LEU A 499 -16.92 8.79 -19.69
C LEU A 499 -17.07 10.24 -20.17
N ALA A 500 -16.61 11.20 -19.38
CA ALA A 500 -16.69 12.62 -19.75
C ALA A 500 -15.98 12.92 -21.09
N ALA A 501 -14.80 12.32 -21.33
CA ALA A 501 -14.05 12.51 -22.57
C ALA A 501 -14.76 11.90 -23.80
N VAL A 502 -15.29 10.68 -23.69
CA VAL A 502 -16.04 10.00 -24.75
C VAL A 502 -17.33 10.76 -25.06
N THR A 503 -18.10 11.15 -24.05
CA THR A 503 -19.35 11.89 -24.20
C THR A 503 -19.12 13.27 -24.81
N LYS A 504 -18.08 14.00 -24.37
CA LYS A 504 -17.70 15.32 -24.96
C LYS A 504 -17.40 15.21 -26.45
N ARG A 505 -16.80 14.09 -26.88
CA ARG A 505 -16.48 13.87 -28.31
C ARG A 505 -17.67 13.40 -29.13
N GLY A 506 -18.64 12.73 -28.53
CA GLY A 506 -19.90 12.33 -29.15
C GLY A 506 -19.69 11.56 -30.45
N ASP A 507 -20.36 11.97 -31.53
CA ASP A 507 -20.28 11.30 -32.83
C ASP A 507 -18.92 11.43 -33.52
N LEU A 508 -18.04 12.32 -33.05
CA LEU A 508 -16.66 12.45 -33.54
C LEU A 508 -15.71 11.34 -33.02
N ASN A 509 -16.18 10.44 -32.13
CA ASN A 509 -15.45 9.23 -31.80
C ASN A 509 -15.28 8.36 -33.03
N ARG A 510 -14.06 7.89 -33.25
CA ARG A 510 -13.69 7.04 -34.37
C ARG A 510 -14.36 5.66 -34.31
N ARG A 511 -14.25 4.90 -35.39
CA ARG A 511 -14.87 3.57 -35.55
C ARG A 511 -14.37 2.54 -34.54
N ALA A 512 -13.13 2.62 -34.09
CA ALA A 512 -12.57 1.78 -33.04
C ALA A 512 -12.17 2.63 -31.83
N VAL A 513 -12.46 2.14 -30.63
CA VAL A 513 -12.18 2.83 -29.38
C VAL A 513 -11.49 1.88 -28.40
N VAL A 514 -10.35 2.30 -27.87
CA VAL A 514 -9.59 1.57 -26.82
C VAL A 514 -9.80 2.29 -25.50
N LEU A 515 -10.16 1.56 -24.48
CA LEU A 515 -10.38 2.06 -23.11
C LEU A 515 -9.42 1.36 -22.16
N ALA A 516 -8.41 2.09 -21.67
CA ALA A 516 -7.36 1.61 -20.80
C ALA A 516 -7.36 2.40 -19.49
N PHE A 517 -8.29 2.06 -18.60
CA PHE A 517 -8.49 2.67 -17.29
C PHE A 517 -8.54 1.59 -16.22
N GLY A 518 -8.54 2.02 -14.95
CA GLY A 518 -8.77 1.18 -13.79
C GLY A 518 -7.62 1.18 -12.79
N THR A 519 -6.39 1.38 -13.25
CA THR A 519 -5.18 1.34 -12.42
C THR A 519 -5.28 2.24 -11.17
N ASN A 520 -5.98 3.38 -11.28
CA ASN A 520 -6.02 4.37 -10.20
C ASN A 520 -7.17 4.17 -9.19
N ALA A 521 -8.35 3.68 -9.62
CA ALA A 521 -9.52 3.59 -8.75
C ALA A 521 -10.36 2.32 -8.93
N GLY A 522 -9.87 1.37 -9.74
CA GLY A 522 -10.61 0.16 -10.07
C GLY A 522 -11.65 0.36 -11.17
N VAL A 523 -12.43 -0.68 -11.41
CA VAL A 523 -13.45 -0.74 -12.47
C VAL A 523 -14.76 -0.11 -12.01
N ASP A 524 -15.23 0.87 -12.74
CA ASP A 524 -16.54 1.50 -12.57
C ASP A 524 -17.51 0.97 -13.64
N ARG A 525 -18.22 -0.14 -13.33
CA ARG A 525 -19.18 -0.77 -14.24
C ARG A 525 -20.23 0.22 -14.77
N PRO A 526 -20.90 1.06 -13.94
CA PRO A 526 -21.86 2.04 -14.43
C PRO A 526 -21.27 3.01 -15.47
N ALA A 527 -20.06 3.50 -15.24
CA ALA A 527 -19.40 4.39 -16.20
C ALA A 527 -19.06 3.68 -17.51
N ILE A 528 -18.59 2.44 -17.46
CA ILE A 528 -18.29 1.61 -18.65
C ILE A 528 -19.55 1.35 -19.46
N GLU A 529 -20.64 0.91 -18.82
CA GLU A 529 -21.92 0.64 -19.48
C GLU A 529 -22.47 1.92 -20.17
N GLN A 530 -22.30 3.09 -19.53
CA GLN A 530 -22.70 4.36 -20.13
C GLN A 530 -21.79 4.72 -21.34
N ILE A 531 -20.48 4.51 -21.25
CA ILE A 531 -19.54 4.69 -22.38
C ILE A 531 -19.97 3.83 -23.56
N LEU A 532 -20.28 2.54 -23.32
CA LEU A 532 -20.70 1.60 -24.36
C LEU A 532 -22.03 2.03 -25.00
N ALA A 533 -22.97 2.53 -24.21
CA ALA A 533 -24.23 3.07 -24.70
C ALA A 533 -24.01 4.33 -25.58
N ASP A 534 -23.12 5.24 -25.16
CA ASP A 534 -22.77 6.46 -25.91
C ASP A 534 -22.05 6.14 -27.23
N LEU A 535 -21.18 5.14 -27.24
CA LEU A 535 -20.46 4.68 -28.43
C LEU A 535 -21.36 3.92 -29.42
N GLY A 536 -22.35 3.19 -28.90
CA GLY A 536 -23.29 2.40 -29.69
C GLY A 536 -22.70 1.12 -30.29
N PRO A 537 -23.53 0.28 -30.92
CA PRO A 537 -23.17 -1.09 -31.33
C PRO A 537 -22.32 -1.16 -32.61
N ARG A 538 -22.11 -0.07 -33.31
CA ARG A 538 -21.33 -0.03 -34.58
C ARG A 538 -19.86 0.34 -34.38
N ARG A 539 -19.43 0.64 -33.16
CA ARG A 539 -18.01 0.89 -32.85
C ARG A 539 -17.37 -0.34 -32.25
N MET A 540 -16.19 -0.67 -32.71
CA MET A 540 -15.33 -1.69 -32.10
C MET A 540 -14.79 -1.12 -30.79
N VAL A 541 -14.99 -1.79 -29.65
CA VAL A 541 -14.47 -1.34 -28.37
C VAL A 541 -13.53 -2.39 -27.79
N VAL A 542 -12.36 -1.95 -27.33
CA VAL A 542 -11.40 -2.79 -26.62
C VAL A 542 -11.27 -2.29 -25.18
N LEU A 543 -11.59 -3.16 -24.23
CA LEU A 543 -11.32 -2.96 -22.82
C LEU A 543 -9.98 -3.60 -22.47
N VAL A 544 -9.14 -2.91 -21.71
CA VAL A 544 -7.83 -3.42 -21.28
C VAL A 544 -7.90 -3.83 -19.82
N THR A 545 -7.44 -5.05 -19.48
CA THR A 545 -7.40 -5.52 -18.08
C THR A 545 -6.35 -4.78 -17.28
N GLU A 546 -6.57 -4.69 -15.97
CA GLU A 546 -5.63 -4.12 -15.01
C GLU A 546 -4.55 -5.13 -14.61
N HIS A 547 -3.38 -4.62 -14.27
CA HIS A 547 -2.31 -5.37 -13.63
C HIS A 547 -1.71 -4.58 -12.47
N GLY A 548 -1.36 -5.28 -11.39
CA GLY A 548 -0.70 -4.68 -10.23
C GLY A 548 -0.83 -5.51 -8.96
N GLY A 549 -0.25 -5.03 -7.87
CA GLY A 549 -0.30 -5.68 -6.55
C GLY A 549 -1.59 -5.41 -5.75
N PHE A 550 -2.61 -4.82 -6.36
CA PHE A 550 -3.86 -4.41 -5.69
C PHE A 550 -4.75 -5.61 -5.41
N SER A 551 -5.46 -5.57 -4.28
CA SER A 551 -6.38 -6.65 -3.89
C SER A 551 -7.59 -6.79 -4.82
N ARG A 552 -7.96 -5.71 -5.54
CA ARG A 552 -9.12 -5.65 -6.43
C ARG A 552 -8.89 -6.21 -7.84
N VAL A 553 -7.65 -6.33 -8.31
CA VAL A 553 -7.32 -6.67 -9.73
C VAL A 553 -8.09 -7.87 -10.24
N GLU A 554 -8.20 -8.94 -9.43
CA GLU A 554 -8.92 -10.15 -9.83
C GLU A 554 -10.42 -9.91 -10.02
N SER A 555 -11.07 -9.18 -9.10
CA SER A 555 -12.50 -8.84 -9.19
C SER A 555 -12.79 -7.85 -10.31
N ASP A 556 -11.92 -6.90 -10.53
CA ASP A 556 -12.05 -5.88 -11.56
C ASP A 556 -11.88 -6.50 -12.95
N ASN A 557 -10.87 -7.33 -13.14
CA ASN A 557 -10.69 -8.07 -14.39
C ASN A 557 -11.82 -9.06 -14.66
N ALA A 558 -12.43 -9.68 -13.63
CA ALA A 558 -13.60 -10.50 -13.79
C ALA A 558 -14.80 -9.67 -14.30
N THR A 559 -14.98 -8.45 -13.79
CA THR A 559 -16.01 -7.52 -14.25
C THR A 559 -15.80 -7.10 -15.70
N LEU A 560 -14.56 -6.78 -16.11
CA LEU A 560 -14.23 -6.42 -17.50
C LEU A 560 -14.50 -7.60 -18.45
N ARG A 561 -14.15 -8.84 -18.05
CA ARG A 561 -14.45 -10.06 -18.84
C ARG A 561 -15.93 -10.27 -19.01
N GLU A 562 -16.74 -10.07 -17.95
CA GLU A 562 -18.20 -10.18 -18.02
C GLU A 562 -18.80 -9.16 -18.97
N ILE A 563 -18.38 -7.88 -18.90
CA ILE A 563 -18.84 -6.83 -19.81
C ILE A 563 -18.48 -7.18 -21.25
N ALA A 564 -17.24 -7.60 -21.52
CA ALA A 564 -16.82 -7.99 -22.87
C ALA A 564 -17.59 -9.20 -23.41
N ALA A 565 -17.98 -10.15 -22.55
CA ALA A 565 -18.76 -11.31 -22.94
C ALA A 565 -20.23 -10.99 -23.28
N THR A 566 -20.78 -9.93 -22.68
CA THR A 566 -22.18 -9.52 -22.87
C THR A 566 -22.40 -8.53 -24.02
N HIS A 567 -21.33 -7.90 -24.52
CA HIS A 567 -21.40 -6.91 -25.61
C HIS A 567 -20.69 -7.42 -26.86
N PRO A 568 -21.43 -7.74 -27.96
CA PRO A 568 -20.83 -8.34 -29.16
C PRO A 568 -19.71 -7.50 -29.80
N ASN A 569 -19.81 -6.18 -29.73
CA ASN A 569 -18.85 -5.24 -30.30
C ASN A 569 -17.68 -4.90 -29.35
N VAL A 570 -17.57 -5.60 -28.22
CA VAL A 570 -16.50 -5.43 -27.24
C VAL A 570 -15.55 -6.63 -27.25
N ALA A 571 -14.24 -6.38 -27.21
CA ALA A 571 -13.22 -7.39 -26.94
C ALA A 571 -12.34 -6.97 -25.75
N LEU A 572 -11.69 -7.96 -25.17
CA LEU A 572 -10.80 -7.75 -24.04
C LEU A 572 -9.35 -7.88 -24.48
N ALA A 573 -8.55 -6.85 -24.26
CA ALA A 573 -7.09 -6.94 -24.32
C ALA A 573 -6.60 -7.38 -22.92
N ASP A 574 -6.37 -8.69 -22.74
CA ASP A 574 -6.00 -9.26 -21.44
C ASP A 574 -4.51 -9.04 -21.15
N TRP A 575 -4.21 -7.81 -20.71
CA TRP A 575 -2.86 -7.38 -20.35
C TRP A 575 -2.32 -8.16 -19.15
N ASP A 576 -3.16 -8.43 -18.14
CA ASP A 576 -2.77 -9.20 -16.96
C ASP A 576 -2.33 -10.62 -17.34
N ALA A 577 -3.11 -11.29 -18.19
CA ALA A 577 -2.74 -12.62 -18.70
C ALA A 577 -1.48 -12.58 -19.56
N ALA A 578 -1.30 -11.54 -20.39
CA ALA A 578 -0.12 -11.40 -21.25
C ALA A 578 1.19 -11.24 -20.46
N LEU A 579 1.12 -10.73 -19.24
CA LEU A 579 2.27 -10.57 -18.35
C LEU A 579 2.67 -11.86 -17.63
N GLN A 580 1.78 -12.84 -17.54
CA GLN A 580 2.04 -14.05 -16.76
C GLN A 580 3.25 -14.82 -17.31
N GLY A 581 4.18 -15.15 -16.41
CA GLY A 581 5.41 -15.86 -16.75
C GLY A 581 6.46 -15.05 -17.50
N THR A 582 6.23 -13.74 -17.72
CA THR A 582 7.20 -12.84 -18.35
C THR A 582 8.10 -12.16 -17.32
N THR A 583 9.22 -11.61 -17.78
CA THR A 583 10.18 -10.83 -16.97
C THR A 583 10.61 -9.59 -17.73
N GLY A 584 10.80 -8.47 -17.03
CA GLY A 584 11.27 -7.21 -17.61
C GLY A 584 10.22 -6.42 -18.41
N GLN A 585 8.96 -6.84 -18.39
CA GLN A 585 7.86 -6.15 -19.08
C GLN A 585 7.32 -4.93 -18.31
N LEU A 586 7.58 -4.88 -17.01
CA LEU A 586 7.12 -3.80 -16.14
C LEU A 586 8.32 -2.98 -15.68
N GLN A 587 8.03 -1.73 -15.33
CA GLN A 587 8.96 -0.85 -14.63
C GLN A 587 9.14 -1.29 -13.17
N SER A 588 9.99 -0.60 -12.42
CA SER A 588 10.29 -0.92 -11.02
C SER A 588 9.08 -0.84 -10.09
N ASP A 589 8.04 -0.11 -10.48
CA ASP A 589 6.79 -0.01 -9.73
C ASP A 589 5.89 -1.26 -9.84
N GLY A 590 6.20 -2.16 -10.77
CA GLY A 590 5.42 -3.38 -11.00
C GLY A 590 4.03 -3.14 -11.60
N ILE A 591 3.78 -1.95 -12.15
CA ILE A 591 2.49 -1.52 -12.71
C ILE A 591 2.67 -1.07 -14.15
N HIS A 592 3.49 -0.03 -14.35
CA HIS A 592 3.67 0.58 -15.67
C HIS A 592 4.53 -0.28 -16.59
N PRO A 593 4.20 -0.33 -17.88
CA PRO A 593 4.98 -1.09 -18.84
C PRO A 593 6.39 -0.50 -19.02
N SER A 594 7.40 -1.36 -19.02
CA SER A 594 8.75 -1.02 -19.45
C SER A 594 8.77 -0.78 -20.97
N ARG A 595 9.92 -0.36 -21.51
CA ARG A 595 10.08 -0.22 -22.97
C ARG A 595 9.65 -1.46 -23.75
N ILE A 596 9.97 -2.66 -23.25
CA ILE A 596 9.55 -3.94 -23.89
C ILE A 596 8.05 -4.18 -23.62
N GLY A 597 7.59 -3.87 -22.41
CA GLY A 597 6.19 -4.03 -22.00
C GLY A 597 5.23 -3.17 -22.79
N GLN A 598 5.61 -1.95 -23.19
CA GLN A 598 4.80 -1.09 -24.06
C GLN A 598 4.43 -1.77 -25.37
N HIS A 599 5.37 -2.51 -25.95
CA HIS A 599 5.14 -3.27 -27.19
C HIS A 599 4.21 -4.46 -26.95
N LEU A 600 4.34 -5.15 -25.82
CA LEU A 600 3.41 -6.20 -25.43
C LEU A 600 2.00 -5.66 -25.22
N PHE A 601 1.86 -4.51 -24.55
CA PHE A 601 0.60 -3.81 -24.33
C PHE A 601 -0.10 -3.48 -25.65
N ALA A 602 0.61 -2.84 -26.58
CA ALA A 602 0.07 -2.50 -27.89
C ALA A 602 -0.28 -3.76 -28.73
N LYS A 603 0.54 -4.83 -28.63
CA LYS A 603 0.28 -6.12 -29.30
C LYS A 603 -0.99 -6.78 -28.76
N THR A 604 -1.24 -6.71 -27.45
CA THR A 604 -2.45 -7.27 -26.83
C THR A 604 -3.71 -6.54 -27.33
N ILE A 605 -3.67 -5.22 -27.43
CA ILE A 605 -4.77 -4.42 -28.00
C ILE A 605 -5.00 -4.78 -29.48
N ARG A 606 -3.91 -4.94 -30.26
CA ARG A 606 -4.00 -5.31 -31.68
C ARG A 606 -4.63 -6.67 -31.87
N THR A 607 -4.32 -7.63 -31.00
CA THR A 607 -4.93 -8.97 -31.00
C THR A 607 -6.43 -8.89 -30.70
N ALA A 608 -6.85 -8.10 -29.71
CA ALA A 608 -8.26 -7.91 -29.37
C ALA A 608 -9.08 -7.29 -30.53
N LEU A 609 -8.50 -6.32 -31.27
CA LEU A 609 -9.13 -5.77 -32.47
C LEU A 609 -9.27 -6.82 -33.58
N ALA A 610 -8.26 -7.67 -33.77
CA ALA A 610 -8.31 -8.76 -34.74
C ALA A 610 -9.34 -9.84 -34.37
N GLU A 611 -9.52 -10.10 -33.07
CA GLU A 611 -10.58 -10.99 -32.58
C GLU A 611 -11.97 -10.44 -32.88
N LEU A 612 -12.21 -9.14 -32.68
CA LEU A 612 -13.47 -8.50 -33.07
C LEU A 612 -13.73 -8.63 -34.58
N THR A 613 -12.69 -8.37 -35.38
CA THR A 613 -12.79 -8.53 -36.83
C THR A 613 -13.16 -9.97 -37.21
N THR A 614 -12.43 -10.96 -36.67
CA THR A 614 -12.70 -12.38 -36.93
C THR A 614 -14.12 -12.79 -36.50
N ARG A 615 -14.54 -12.35 -35.32
CA ARG A 615 -15.86 -12.64 -34.74
C ARG A 615 -17.01 -12.19 -35.63
N HIS A 616 -16.88 -11.01 -36.24
CA HIS A 616 -17.98 -10.39 -37.01
C HIS A 616 -17.89 -10.62 -38.53
N THR A 617 -16.68 -10.79 -39.06
CA THR A 617 -16.49 -10.93 -40.51
C THR A 617 -16.20 -12.36 -40.96
N GLY A 618 -15.83 -13.26 -40.03
CA GLY A 618 -15.33 -14.59 -40.34
C GLY A 618 -13.92 -14.61 -40.94
N VAL A 619 -13.28 -13.44 -41.13
CA VAL A 619 -11.95 -13.33 -41.72
C VAL A 619 -10.93 -12.96 -40.62
N THR A 620 -9.94 -13.79 -40.42
CA THR A 620 -8.85 -13.53 -39.46
C THR A 620 -7.80 -12.64 -40.10
N PRO A 621 -7.57 -11.41 -39.59
CA PRO A 621 -6.55 -10.52 -40.13
C PRO A 621 -5.15 -11.11 -39.92
N THR A 622 -4.29 -10.98 -40.92
CA THR A 622 -2.86 -11.28 -40.77
C THR A 622 -2.22 -10.16 -39.97
N LEU A 623 -1.63 -10.48 -38.82
CA LEU A 623 -0.89 -9.56 -37.99
C LEU A 623 0.62 -9.79 -38.17
N PRO A 624 1.30 -8.99 -38.99
CA PRO A 624 2.75 -9.15 -39.16
C PRO A 624 3.45 -8.89 -37.82
N GLU A 625 4.47 -9.67 -37.50
CA GLU A 625 5.35 -9.34 -36.39
C GLU A 625 6.15 -8.08 -36.72
N LEU A 626 6.05 -7.10 -35.84
CA LEU A 626 6.83 -5.87 -35.93
C LEU A 626 8.03 -6.01 -34.98
N PRO A 627 9.26 -5.81 -35.46
CA PRO A 627 10.43 -5.81 -34.58
C PRO A 627 10.30 -4.69 -33.55
N ILE A 628 10.77 -4.95 -32.35
CA ILE A 628 10.84 -3.90 -31.33
C ILE A 628 12.00 -2.98 -31.67
N PRO A 629 11.77 -1.67 -31.88
CA PRO A 629 12.82 -0.73 -32.30
C PRO A 629 13.85 -0.43 -31.20
#